data_bd28ccadcfcd9d34a48772c6e44a052d
#
_entry.id   bd28ccadcfcd9d34a48772c6e44a052d
#
_cell.length_a   1.000
_cell.length_b   1.000
_cell.length_c   1.000
_cell.angle_alpha   90.00
_cell.angle_beta   90.00
_cell.angle_gamma   90.00
#
_symmetry.space_group_name_H-M   'P 1'
#
loop_
_entity.id
_entity.type
_entity.pdbx_description
1 polymer ?
#
loop_
_entity_poly.entity_id
_entity_poly.type
_entity_poly.pdbx_seq_one_letter_code
_entity_poly.pdbx_strand_id
1 'polypeptide(L)'
;MSEVALPADIHPADHGRVDKPWGYELRWAVTDRYLGKLIHIEGGQALSLQYHVQKDESIFVLSGLLDLVLESADGTLQTHRLAPGMSARVRSGRRHRFVAVEETDLFEASSAEI
;
A
#
# COMPACT_ATOMS: atom_id res chain seq x y z
N MET A 1 16.25 23.72 27.58
CA MET A 1 15.81 22.33 27.75
C MET A 1 16.46 21.48 26.68
N SER A 2 17.18 20.47 27.06
CA SER A 2 17.85 19.60 26.10
C SER A 2 16.87 18.64 25.45
N GLU A 3 17.01 18.44 24.14
CA GLU A 3 16.26 17.41 23.46
C GLU A 3 16.83 16.04 23.81
N VAL A 4 15.96 15.10 24.06
CA VAL A 4 16.35 13.71 24.24
C VAL A 4 16.36 13.04 22.87
N ALA A 5 17.50 12.48 22.49
CA ALA A 5 17.60 11.72 21.25
C ALA A 5 16.69 10.49 21.33
N LEU A 6 15.94 10.24 20.25
CA LEU A 6 15.11 9.05 20.14
C LEU A 6 15.99 7.82 19.91
N PRO A 7 15.62 6.67 20.53
CA PRO A 7 16.22 5.40 20.14
C PRO A 7 16.08 5.15 18.63
N ALA A 8 16.99 4.34 18.05
CA ALA A 8 16.99 4.05 16.62
C ALA A 8 15.67 3.41 16.14
N ASP A 9 14.95 2.74 17.04
CA ASP A 9 13.67 2.08 16.70
C ASP A 9 12.46 3.03 16.73
N ILE A 10 12.68 4.31 17.06
CA ILE A 10 11.62 5.33 17.10
C ILE A 10 12.01 6.46 16.16
N HIS A 11 11.13 6.72 15.17
CA HIS A 11 11.39 7.75 14.18
C HIS A 11 10.07 8.30 13.63
N PRO A 12 10.06 9.54 13.11
CA PRO A 12 8.89 10.05 12.40
C PRO A 12 8.62 9.22 11.13
N ALA A 13 7.35 8.94 10.85
CA ALA A 13 6.95 8.13 9.70
C ALA A 13 7.36 8.78 8.37
N ASP A 14 7.46 10.10 8.30
CA ASP A 14 7.84 10.82 7.08
C ASP A 14 9.29 10.61 6.66
N HIS A 15 10.14 10.04 7.51
CA HIS A 15 11.49 9.61 7.11
C HIS A 15 11.44 8.57 6.00
N GLY A 16 10.37 7.79 5.91
CA GLY A 16 10.16 6.80 4.86
C GLY A 16 9.28 7.30 3.71
N ARG A 17 9.11 8.60 3.54
CA ARG A 17 8.28 9.15 2.48
C ARG A 17 8.96 9.02 1.12
N VAL A 18 8.22 8.48 0.15
CA VAL A 18 8.60 8.39 -1.25
C VAL A 18 7.49 9.03 -2.09
N ASP A 19 7.80 10.13 -2.76
CA ASP A 19 6.85 10.79 -3.66
C ASP A 19 6.75 10.01 -4.97
N LYS A 20 5.53 9.91 -5.49
CA LYS A 20 5.17 9.20 -6.71
C LYS A 20 4.33 10.11 -7.60
N PRO A 21 4.25 9.85 -8.92
CA PRO A 21 3.39 10.65 -9.80
C PRO A 21 1.92 10.65 -9.40
N TRP A 22 1.47 9.60 -8.71
CA TRP A 22 0.08 9.42 -8.30
C TRP A 22 -0.21 9.85 -6.85
N GLY A 23 0.81 10.26 -6.09
CA GLY A 23 0.69 10.62 -4.67
C GLY A 23 1.97 10.35 -3.91
N TYR A 24 1.89 9.60 -2.84
CA TYR A 24 3.08 9.23 -2.08
C TYR A 24 2.85 7.95 -1.26
N GLU A 25 3.94 7.36 -0.81
CA GLU A 25 3.91 6.31 0.19
C GLU A 25 4.80 6.66 1.37
N LEU A 26 4.35 6.32 2.57
CA LEU A 26 5.14 6.38 3.79
C LEU A 26 5.50 4.96 4.19
N ARG A 27 6.77 4.61 4.09
CA ARG A 27 7.30 3.31 4.54
C ARG A 27 7.63 3.43 6.03
N TRP A 28 6.59 3.31 6.86
CA TRP A 28 6.73 3.51 8.30
C TRP A 28 7.29 2.30 9.03
N ALA A 29 7.30 1.12 8.42
CA ALA A 29 7.89 -0.10 8.97
C ALA A 29 8.63 -0.83 7.87
N VAL A 30 9.94 -0.99 8.02
CA VAL A 30 10.79 -1.71 7.07
C VAL A 30 11.73 -2.60 7.86
N THR A 31 11.53 -3.90 7.78
CA THR A 31 12.40 -4.89 8.42
C THR A 31 12.71 -6.00 7.42
N ASP A 32 13.57 -6.91 7.79
CA ASP A 32 13.89 -8.10 6.99
C ASP A 32 12.73 -9.11 6.90
N ARG A 33 11.67 -8.92 7.69
CA ARG A 33 10.52 -9.84 7.76
C ARG A 33 9.23 -9.24 7.24
N TYR A 34 9.01 -7.94 7.42
CA TYR A 34 7.77 -7.29 7.04
C TYR A 34 7.98 -5.85 6.60
N LEU A 35 6.97 -5.36 5.92
CA LEU A 35 6.91 -4.00 5.42
C LEU A 35 5.54 -3.41 5.75
N GLY A 36 5.51 -2.20 6.28
CA GLY A 36 4.29 -1.44 6.52
C GLY A 36 4.34 -0.11 5.80
N LYS A 37 3.29 0.19 5.04
CA LYS A 37 3.19 1.46 4.29
C LYS A 37 1.84 2.12 4.53
N LEU A 38 1.85 3.44 4.50
CA LEU A 38 0.67 4.24 4.19
C LEU A 38 0.81 4.68 2.74
N ILE A 39 -0.20 4.42 1.93
CA ILE A 39 -0.23 4.81 0.51
C ILE A 39 -1.32 5.84 0.32
N HIS A 40 -0.93 7.01 -0.18
CA HIS A 40 -1.85 8.09 -0.52
C HIS A 40 -1.92 8.22 -2.03
N ILE A 41 -3.12 8.08 -2.58
CA ILE A 41 -3.36 8.16 -4.02
C ILE A 41 -4.34 9.29 -4.29
N GLU A 42 -3.92 10.25 -5.10
CA GLU A 42 -4.78 11.35 -5.51
C GLU A 42 -5.94 10.85 -6.37
N GLY A 43 -7.10 11.52 -6.25
CA GLY A 43 -8.30 11.13 -6.97
C GLY A 43 -8.08 11.09 -8.48
N GLY A 44 -8.52 10.03 -9.12
CA GLY A 44 -8.34 9.79 -10.54
C GLY A 44 -6.99 9.20 -10.93
N GLN A 45 -6.07 9.04 -9.99
CA GLN A 45 -4.75 8.48 -10.25
C GLN A 45 -4.74 6.97 -10.00
N ALA A 46 -3.78 6.30 -10.59
CA ALA A 46 -3.64 4.85 -10.49
C ALA A 46 -2.17 4.45 -10.43
N LEU A 47 -1.92 3.34 -9.74
CA LEU A 47 -0.63 2.65 -9.80
C LEU A 47 -0.60 1.76 -11.05
N SER A 48 0.61 1.41 -11.48
CA SER A 48 0.79 0.48 -12.61
C SER A 48 0.29 -0.92 -12.25
N LEU A 49 -0.12 -1.66 -13.27
CA LEU A 49 -0.44 -3.08 -13.12
C LEU A 49 0.86 -3.84 -12.87
N GLN A 50 0.90 -4.63 -11.80
CA GLN A 50 2.10 -5.33 -11.37
C GLN A 50 1.77 -6.63 -10.64
N TYR A 51 2.78 -7.46 -10.46
CA TYR A 51 2.71 -8.62 -9.59
C TYR A 51 4.04 -8.78 -8.86
N HIS A 52 4.01 -9.47 -7.73
CA HIS A 52 5.21 -9.82 -6.96
C HIS A 52 5.35 -11.32 -6.90
N VAL A 53 6.55 -11.81 -7.12
CA VAL A 53 6.80 -13.26 -7.16
C VAL A 53 6.66 -13.89 -5.77
N GLN A 54 7.16 -13.21 -4.73
CA GLN A 54 7.18 -13.74 -3.37
C GLN A 54 6.39 -12.91 -2.36
N LYS A 55 6.25 -11.61 -2.61
CA LYS A 55 5.61 -10.70 -1.69
C LYS A 55 4.11 -11.01 -1.58
N ASP A 56 3.66 -11.23 -0.36
CA ASP A 56 2.25 -11.36 0.02
C ASP A 56 1.87 -10.08 0.75
N GLU A 57 0.78 -9.45 0.37
CA GLU A 57 0.37 -8.19 0.96
C GLU A 57 -1.12 -8.17 1.30
N SER A 58 -1.47 -7.38 2.30
CA SER A 58 -2.85 -7.04 2.62
C SER A 58 -2.98 -5.53 2.69
N ILE A 59 -4.09 -5.02 2.20
CA ILE A 59 -4.41 -3.60 2.25
C ILE A 59 -5.67 -3.36 3.07
N PHE A 60 -5.73 -2.18 3.67
CA PHE A 60 -6.88 -1.69 4.42
C PHE A 60 -7.18 -0.26 3.97
N VAL A 61 -8.39 -0.01 3.48
CA VAL A 61 -8.79 1.34 3.05
C VAL A 61 -9.17 2.16 4.27
N LEU A 62 -8.41 3.22 4.52
CA LEU A 62 -8.63 4.12 5.63
C LEU A 62 -9.65 5.20 5.28
N SER A 63 -9.51 5.80 4.10
CA SER A 63 -10.40 6.87 3.62
C SER A 63 -10.44 6.88 2.10
N GLY A 64 -11.48 7.47 1.54
CA GLY A 64 -11.65 7.61 0.10
C GLY A 64 -12.45 6.49 -0.53
N LEU A 65 -12.12 6.15 -1.78
CA LEU A 65 -12.79 5.08 -2.54
C LEU A 65 -11.78 4.50 -3.53
N LEU A 66 -11.52 3.21 -3.39
CA LEU A 66 -10.49 2.50 -4.15
C LEU A 66 -11.12 1.45 -5.06
N ASP A 67 -10.69 1.41 -6.32
CA ASP A 67 -10.92 0.27 -7.17
C ASP A 67 -9.65 -0.61 -7.17
N LEU A 68 -9.80 -1.83 -6.66
CA LEU A 68 -8.76 -2.86 -6.73
C LEU A 68 -9.00 -3.70 -7.98
N VAL A 69 -8.11 -3.61 -8.94
CA VAL A 69 -8.05 -4.51 -10.08
C VAL A 69 -7.20 -5.70 -9.66
N LEU A 70 -7.78 -6.88 -9.66
CA LEU A 70 -7.14 -8.09 -9.14
C LEU A 70 -7.33 -9.26 -10.09
N GLU A 71 -6.26 -9.98 -10.38
CA GLU A 71 -6.31 -11.21 -11.15
C GLU A 71 -7.00 -12.30 -10.35
N SER A 72 -8.04 -12.89 -10.93
CA SER A 72 -8.74 -14.02 -10.35
C SER A 72 -8.04 -15.34 -10.67
N ALA A 73 -8.52 -16.44 -10.07
CA ALA A 73 -7.90 -17.76 -10.23
C ALA A 73 -7.88 -18.25 -11.68
N ASP A 74 -8.80 -17.78 -12.54
CA ASP A 74 -8.87 -18.13 -13.96
C ASP A 74 -7.98 -17.23 -14.85
N GLY A 75 -7.23 -16.31 -14.26
CA GLY A 75 -6.32 -15.40 -14.98
C GLY A 75 -6.97 -14.14 -15.51
N THR A 76 -8.27 -13.93 -15.30
CA THR A 76 -8.94 -12.69 -15.72
C THR A 76 -8.77 -11.59 -14.66
N LEU A 77 -8.70 -10.34 -15.11
CA LEU A 77 -8.67 -9.18 -14.23
C LEU A 77 -10.10 -8.74 -13.90
N GLN A 78 -10.38 -8.60 -12.61
CA GLN A 78 -11.68 -8.12 -12.12
C GLN A 78 -11.47 -6.90 -11.24
N THR A 79 -12.41 -5.96 -11.29
CA THR A 79 -12.35 -4.74 -10.51
C THR A 79 -13.31 -4.84 -9.32
N HIS A 80 -12.78 -4.60 -8.13
CA HIS A 80 -13.54 -4.62 -6.88
C HIS A 80 -13.46 -3.25 -6.23
N ARG A 81 -14.61 -2.67 -5.91
CA ARG A 81 -14.67 -1.36 -5.26
C ARG A 81 -14.62 -1.52 -3.74
N LEU A 82 -13.63 -0.89 -3.13
CA LEU A 82 -13.38 -0.96 -1.69
C LEU A 82 -13.64 0.41 -1.05
N ALA A 83 -14.57 0.42 -0.11
CA ALA A 83 -14.89 1.58 0.72
C ALA A 83 -14.04 1.57 2.01
N PRO A 84 -13.99 2.68 2.75
CA PRO A 84 -13.27 2.73 4.02
C PRO A 84 -13.69 1.61 4.98
N GLY A 85 -12.72 1.00 5.64
CA GLY A 85 -12.93 -0.14 6.53
C GLY A 85 -12.86 -1.50 5.84
N MET A 86 -12.81 -1.54 4.51
CA MET A 86 -12.64 -2.80 3.77
C MET A 86 -11.17 -3.13 3.62
N SER A 87 -10.86 -4.41 3.60
CA SER A 87 -9.51 -4.93 3.40
C SER A 87 -9.50 -6.00 2.31
N ALA A 88 -8.32 -6.21 1.74
CA ALA A 88 -8.11 -7.24 0.73
C ALA A 88 -6.69 -7.79 0.85
N ARG A 89 -6.55 -9.09 0.61
CA ARG A 89 -5.25 -9.74 0.47
C ARG A 89 -4.90 -9.87 -1.00
N VAL A 90 -3.69 -9.46 -1.34
CA VAL A 90 -3.11 -9.66 -2.66
C VAL A 90 -2.02 -10.72 -2.52
N ARG A 91 -2.33 -11.95 -2.91
CA ARG A 91 -1.39 -13.07 -2.82
C ARG A 91 -0.25 -12.89 -3.81
N SER A 92 0.90 -13.44 -3.50
CA SER A 92 2.04 -13.46 -4.42
C SER A 92 1.63 -14.05 -5.77
N GLY A 93 2.21 -13.52 -6.85
CA GLY A 93 1.94 -13.96 -8.21
C GLY A 93 0.67 -13.40 -8.83
N ARG A 94 -0.17 -12.70 -8.09
CA ARG A 94 -1.40 -12.11 -8.61
C ARG A 94 -1.14 -10.73 -9.18
N ARG A 95 -1.51 -10.51 -10.44
CA ARG A 95 -1.48 -9.17 -11.03
C ARG A 95 -2.53 -8.31 -10.36
N HIS A 96 -2.16 -7.08 -10.05
CA HIS A 96 -3.06 -6.16 -9.36
C HIS A 96 -2.71 -4.72 -9.67
N ARG A 97 -3.69 -3.83 -9.43
CA ARG A 97 -3.56 -2.40 -9.62
C ARG A 97 -4.52 -1.68 -8.69
N PHE A 98 -4.07 -0.57 -8.12
CA PHE A 98 -4.91 0.33 -7.34
C PHE A 98 -5.31 1.53 -8.19
N VAL A 99 -6.60 1.84 -8.23
CA VAL A 99 -7.14 3.01 -8.92
C VAL A 99 -7.96 3.81 -7.91
N ALA A 100 -7.57 5.04 -7.63
CA ALA A 100 -8.31 5.90 -6.73
C ALA A 100 -9.48 6.55 -7.47
N VAL A 101 -10.70 6.12 -7.14
CA VAL A 101 -11.93 6.76 -7.62
C VAL A 101 -12.05 8.15 -7.01
N GLU A 102 -11.75 8.24 -5.71
CA GLU A 102 -11.59 9.46 -4.94
C GLU A 102 -10.19 9.44 -4.30
N GLU A 103 -9.73 10.58 -3.80
CA GLU A 103 -8.49 10.63 -3.04
C GLU A 103 -8.53 9.59 -1.91
N THR A 104 -7.56 8.72 -1.86
CA THR A 104 -7.58 7.53 -1.01
C THR A 104 -6.33 7.41 -0.17
N ASP A 105 -6.51 7.11 1.10
CA ASP A 105 -5.45 6.64 1.99
C ASP A 105 -5.70 5.18 2.34
N LEU A 106 -4.68 4.37 2.21
CA LEU A 106 -4.73 2.96 2.56
C LEU A 106 -3.45 2.52 3.27
N PHE A 107 -3.59 1.52 4.13
CA PHE A 107 -2.44 0.86 4.73
C PHE A 107 -2.11 -0.42 3.96
N GLU A 108 -0.83 -0.70 3.83
CA GLU A 108 -0.32 -1.97 3.33
C GLU A 108 0.52 -2.63 4.41
N ALA A 109 0.23 -3.90 4.68
CA ALA A 109 1.10 -4.79 5.45
C ALA A 109 1.55 -5.90 4.52
N SER A 110 2.84 -6.12 4.42
CA SER A 110 3.36 -7.14 3.49
C SER A 110 4.58 -7.84 4.05
N SER A 111 4.87 -9.00 3.49
CA SER A 111 6.17 -9.64 3.67
C SER A 111 7.26 -8.78 3.06
N ALA A 112 8.48 -8.93 3.56
CA ALA A 112 9.62 -8.22 2.99
C ALA A 112 9.81 -8.62 1.52
N GLU A 113 10.20 -7.65 0.68
CA GLU A 113 10.63 -7.94 -0.68
C GLU A 113 11.99 -8.62 -0.64
N ILE A 114 12.09 -9.70 -1.39
CA ILE A 114 13.32 -10.47 -1.51
C ILE A 114 13.86 -10.30 -2.92
#